data_e671d97d40e00aa5be55cfa1621a8ebd
#
_entry.id   e671d97d40e00aa5be55cfa1621a8ebd
#
_cell.length_a   1.000
_cell.length_b   1.000
_cell.length_c   1.000
_cell.angle_alpha   90.00
_cell.angle_beta   90.00
_cell.angle_gamma   90.00
#
_symmetry.space_group_name_H-M   'P 1'
#
loop_
_entity.id
_entity.type
_entity.pdbx_description
1 polymer ?
#
loop_
_entity_poly.entity_id
_entity_poly.type
_entity_poly.pdbx_seq_one_letter_code
_entity_poly.pdbx_strand_id
1 'polypeptide(L)'
;MVVECNNGSDRDWEKIDEEVIYIGDFSTRHYGNFLIDYLCRLWYNSKERNKKFIYVSNGLCIEKESNYLKILEYLQIGKEQLQRITEPTVCATVYVPDKSMIHDYYITNAYAQIYEDIWQNIEQRNNVAALNKYEKIYLTRQQLKKHKEVGEKVFERFFELNGFQVIAPEQLSFIEQVVVFRHAKEIASIEGTHAHNIIFKGTSRDPYKQIILRKQSEIIPRQIQLNQITDGNVDWIDVYSEPFKGFPISHDRGPFLLKWNEQIEQYAHDNHMILPKFRRIYALPNMIIYMCKCIGYWLKHNIKRVYLKIKSK
;
A
#
# COMPACT_ATOMS: atom_id res chain seq x y z
N MET A 1 -14.69 7.15 22.86
CA MET A 1 -14.15 7.16 24.25
C MET A 1 -13.57 8.54 24.47
N VAL A 2 -14.04 9.27 25.45
CA VAL A 2 -13.44 10.55 25.91
C VAL A 2 -12.47 10.18 27.01
N VAL A 3 -11.20 10.52 26.85
CA VAL A 3 -10.19 10.27 27.88
C VAL A 3 -9.93 11.59 28.60
N GLU A 4 -10.37 11.70 29.83
CA GLU A 4 -9.97 12.81 30.71
C GLU A 4 -8.60 12.45 31.32
N CYS A 5 -7.58 13.19 30.95
CA CYS A 5 -6.26 13.08 31.57
C CYS A 5 -6.15 14.11 32.71
N ASN A 6 -6.36 13.67 33.93
CA ASN A 6 -6.10 14.48 35.12
C ASN A 6 -4.64 14.33 35.53
N ASN A 7 -3.78 15.26 35.11
CA ASN A 7 -2.36 15.24 35.47
C ASN A 7 -2.05 16.38 36.45
N GLY A 8 -1.97 16.03 37.72
CA GLY A 8 -1.50 16.91 38.78
C GLY A 8 0.01 17.14 38.76
N SER A 9 0.56 17.76 37.74
CA SER A 9 1.91 18.32 37.76
C SER A 9 1.94 19.64 37.03
N ASP A 10 2.39 20.68 37.70
CA ASP A 10 2.63 22.04 37.19
C ASP A 10 3.76 22.07 36.12
N ARG A 11 3.55 21.35 35.01
CA ARG A 11 4.44 21.46 33.86
C ARG A 11 3.81 22.40 32.84
N ASP A 12 4.61 23.32 32.30
CA ASP A 12 4.26 24.17 31.16
C ASP A 12 4.14 23.31 29.86
N TRP A 13 3.04 22.56 29.76
CA TRP A 13 2.72 21.83 28.56
C TRP A 13 2.03 22.74 27.55
N GLU A 14 2.25 22.48 26.28
CA GLU A 14 1.48 23.13 25.21
C GLU A 14 -0.01 22.88 25.42
N LYS A 15 -0.86 23.91 25.20
CA LYS A 15 -2.30 23.81 25.38
C LYS A 15 -3.03 24.05 24.07
N ILE A 16 -4.01 23.24 23.80
CA ILE A 16 -4.96 23.39 22.70
C ILE A 16 -6.35 23.52 23.34
N ASP A 17 -6.88 24.74 23.33
CA ASP A 17 -8.17 25.03 23.95
C ASP A 17 -9.37 24.64 23.09
N GLU A 18 -9.14 23.90 22.02
CA GLU A 18 -10.14 23.43 21.08
C GLU A 18 -10.39 21.92 21.25
N GLU A 19 -11.56 21.48 20.78
CA GLU A 19 -11.85 20.07 20.61
C GLU A 19 -11.12 19.53 19.36
N VAL A 20 -10.41 18.43 19.51
CA VAL A 20 -9.59 17.85 18.44
C VAL A 20 -9.89 16.38 18.21
N ILE A 21 -9.61 15.89 17.01
CA ILE A 21 -9.70 14.48 16.65
C ILE A 21 -8.30 13.89 16.52
N TYR A 22 -8.00 12.87 17.30
CA TYR A 22 -6.75 12.14 17.18
C TYR A 22 -6.82 11.09 16.07
N ILE A 23 -6.00 11.24 15.04
CA ILE A 23 -6.01 10.32 13.89
C ILE A 23 -4.89 9.28 13.89
N GLY A 24 -3.95 9.35 14.81
CA GLY A 24 -2.99 8.27 15.04
C GLY A 24 -1.53 8.67 15.05
N ASP A 25 -0.68 7.66 15.08
CA ASP A 25 0.79 7.77 14.96
C ASP A 25 1.21 7.44 13.53
N PHE A 26 1.82 8.39 12.85
CA PHE A 26 2.32 8.26 11.48
C PHE A 26 3.84 8.10 11.49
N SER A 27 4.29 6.96 11.93
CA SER A 27 5.71 6.67 12.16
C SER A 27 6.51 6.35 10.90
N THR A 28 5.86 6.03 9.77
CA THR A 28 6.55 5.64 8.55
C THR A 28 6.10 6.42 7.31
N ARG A 29 7.05 6.70 6.41
CA ARG A 29 6.78 7.30 5.09
C ARG A 29 6.40 6.28 4.03
N HIS A 30 5.99 5.08 4.44
CA HIS A 30 5.62 4.03 3.50
C HIS A 30 4.19 4.23 3.02
N TYR A 31 4.00 4.43 1.71
CA TYR A 31 2.70 4.71 1.11
C TYR A 31 1.63 3.65 1.44
N GLY A 32 1.99 2.36 1.38
CA GLY A 32 1.07 1.29 1.75
C GLY A 32 0.59 1.38 3.20
N ASN A 33 1.48 1.76 4.13
CA ASN A 33 1.09 1.94 5.52
C ASN A 33 0.19 3.17 5.69
N PHE A 34 0.45 4.25 4.93
CA PHE A 34 -0.41 5.41 4.95
C PHE A 34 -1.85 5.02 4.55
N LEU A 35 -2.01 4.34 3.42
CA LEU A 35 -3.33 3.89 2.98
C LEU A 35 -3.99 2.96 4.00
N ILE A 36 -3.27 1.97 4.51
CA ILE A 36 -3.88 0.88 5.26
C ILE A 36 -4.01 1.20 6.75
N ASP A 37 -2.95 1.75 7.36
CA ASP A 37 -2.89 1.90 8.81
C ASP A 37 -3.34 3.27 9.31
N TYR A 38 -3.07 4.34 8.51
CA TYR A 38 -3.23 5.69 9.01
C TYR A 38 -4.60 6.27 8.71
N LEU A 39 -5.24 5.87 7.61
CA LEU A 39 -6.58 6.35 7.27
C LEU A 39 -7.69 5.68 8.09
N CYS A 40 -7.40 4.62 8.83
CA CYS A 40 -8.39 3.80 9.52
C CYS A 40 -9.22 4.51 10.61
N ARG A 41 -8.87 5.73 11.00
CA ARG A 41 -9.65 6.57 11.93
C ARG A 41 -10.43 7.68 11.23
N LEU A 42 -10.20 7.90 9.94
CA LEU A 42 -10.79 9.01 9.21
C LEU A 42 -12.26 8.80 8.80
N TRP A 43 -12.82 7.62 9.05
CA TRP A 43 -14.27 7.39 8.92
C TRP A 43 -15.10 8.33 9.79
N TYR A 44 -14.51 8.87 10.84
CA TYR A 44 -15.19 9.81 11.76
C TYR A 44 -15.26 11.23 11.16
N ASN A 45 -14.48 11.57 10.15
CA ASN A 45 -14.45 12.88 9.52
C ASN A 45 -15.82 13.33 8.99
N SER A 46 -16.61 12.41 8.43
CA SER A 46 -17.95 12.72 7.92
C SER A 46 -18.90 13.27 8.98
N LYS A 47 -18.63 13.02 10.28
CA LYS A 47 -19.44 13.45 11.42
C LYS A 47 -19.02 14.81 11.98
N GLU A 48 -17.73 15.17 11.84
CA GLU A 48 -17.13 16.31 12.55
C GLU A 48 -16.17 17.12 11.66
N ARG A 49 -16.69 17.60 10.53
CA ARG A 49 -15.87 18.22 9.45
C ARG A 49 -15.12 19.50 9.85
N ASN A 50 -15.55 20.19 10.89
CA ASN A 50 -14.98 21.49 11.28
C ASN A 50 -13.92 21.39 12.38
N LYS A 51 -13.64 20.18 12.89
CA LYS A 51 -12.64 19.99 13.96
C LYS A 51 -11.23 19.91 13.41
N LYS A 52 -10.26 20.24 14.25
CA LYS A 52 -8.84 19.98 13.96
C LYS A 52 -8.49 18.52 14.16
N PHE A 53 -7.59 18.04 13.33
CA PHE A 53 -7.04 16.69 13.38
C PHE A 53 -5.62 16.74 13.92
N ILE A 54 -5.38 16.06 15.03
CA ILE A 54 -4.04 15.94 15.61
C ILE A 54 -3.44 14.57 15.35
N TYR A 55 -2.14 14.53 15.13
CA TYR A 55 -1.40 13.30 14.94
C TYR A 55 0.00 13.36 15.53
N VAL A 56 0.56 12.19 15.89
CA VAL A 56 1.94 12.04 16.33
C VAL A 56 2.77 11.45 15.21
N SER A 57 4.03 11.87 15.07
CA SER A 57 4.91 11.30 14.06
C SER A 57 6.40 11.51 14.36
N ASN A 58 7.18 10.46 14.19
CA ASN A 58 8.64 10.49 14.26
C ASN A 58 9.25 10.82 12.89
N GLY A 59 9.10 12.08 12.44
CA GLY A 59 9.77 12.59 11.23
C GLY A 59 8.92 12.67 9.96
N LEU A 60 7.67 12.18 9.95
CA LEU A 60 6.72 12.45 8.88
C LEU A 60 5.93 13.72 9.23
N CYS A 61 5.88 14.66 8.30
CA CYS A 61 5.02 15.83 8.37
C CYS A 61 4.06 15.75 7.19
N ILE A 62 2.82 15.38 7.46
CA ILE A 62 1.81 15.15 6.41
C ILE A 62 1.57 16.42 5.61
N GLU A 63 1.59 17.57 6.26
CA GLU A 63 1.38 18.88 5.65
C GLU A 63 2.46 19.26 4.61
N LYS A 64 3.58 18.53 4.59
CA LYS A 64 4.69 18.69 3.64
C LYS A 64 4.75 17.60 2.58
N GLU A 65 3.95 16.54 2.70
CA GLU A 65 3.96 15.38 1.82
C GLU A 65 2.78 15.46 0.83
N SER A 66 3.04 15.97 -0.36
CA SER A 66 2.02 16.31 -1.36
C SER A 66 1.04 15.16 -1.70
N ASN A 67 1.53 13.91 -1.74
CA ASN A 67 0.66 12.77 -2.06
C ASN A 67 -0.30 12.42 -0.94
N TYR A 68 0.10 12.57 0.32
CA TYR A 68 -0.76 12.31 1.48
C TYR A 68 -1.79 13.42 1.66
N LEU A 69 -1.38 14.68 1.47
CA LEU A 69 -2.30 15.81 1.47
C LEU A 69 -3.41 15.65 0.44
N LYS A 70 -3.09 15.26 -0.79
CA LYS A 70 -4.11 15.04 -1.82
C LYS A 70 -5.17 14.03 -1.41
N ILE A 71 -4.78 12.94 -0.75
CA ILE A 71 -5.75 11.96 -0.24
C ILE A 71 -6.66 12.61 0.81
N LEU A 72 -6.08 13.38 1.74
CA LEU A 72 -6.83 14.07 2.79
C LEU A 72 -7.74 15.17 2.22
N GLU A 73 -7.29 15.90 1.21
CA GLU A 73 -8.10 16.92 0.49
C GLU A 73 -9.34 16.30 -0.17
N TYR A 74 -9.24 15.06 -0.69
CA TYR A 74 -10.38 14.31 -1.19
C TYR A 74 -11.28 13.76 -0.08
N LEU A 75 -10.80 13.73 1.16
CA LEU A 75 -11.62 13.51 2.35
C LEU A 75 -12.11 14.84 2.95
N GLN A 76 -11.93 15.97 2.26
CA GLN A 76 -12.30 17.31 2.72
C GLN A 76 -11.59 17.72 4.02
N ILE A 77 -10.37 17.24 4.22
CA ILE A 77 -9.49 17.64 5.31
C ILE A 77 -8.42 18.55 4.74
N GLY A 78 -8.50 19.83 5.04
CA GLY A 78 -7.53 20.83 4.61
C GLY A 78 -6.24 20.79 5.44
N LYS A 79 -5.19 21.34 4.87
CA LYS A 79 -3.88 21.43 5.54
C LYS A 79 -3.97 22.18 6.87
N GLU A 80 -4.79 23.19 6.95
CA GLU A 80 -5.03 24.06 8.12
C GLU A 80 -5.71 23.33 9.28
N GLN A 81 -6.37 22.21 8.99
CA GLN A 81 -7.00 21.35 9.98
C GLN A 81 -6.05 20.33 10.60
N LEU A 82 -4.83 20.17 10.03
CA LEU A 82 -3.86 19.18 10.48
C LEU A 82 -2.86 19.81 11.44
N GLN A 83 -2.67 19.20 12.60
CA GLN A 83 -1.66 19.63 13.57
C GLN A 83 -0.83 18.42 14.04
N ARG A 84 0.46 18.50 13.78
CA ARG A 84 1.41 17.50 14.30
C ARG A 84 1.77 17.83 15.74
N ILE A 85 1.58 16.87 16.64
CA ILE A 85 2.02 16.96 18.03
C ILE A 85 3.45 16.49 18.12
N THR A 86 4.35 17.35 18.60
CA THR A 86 5.78 17.08 18.76
C THR A 86 6.24 17.08 20.22
N GLU A 87 5.47 17.71 21.08
CA GLU A 87 5.73 17.86 22.51
C GLU A 87 4.50 17.44 23.33
N PRO A 88 4.64 17.14 24.62
CA PRO A 88 3.51 16.88 25.49
C PRO A 88 2.50 18.03 25.47
N THR A 89 1.27 17.72 25.08
CA THR A 89 0.22 18.71 24.80
C THR A 89 -1.06 18.35 25.55
N VAL A 90 -1.70 19.32 26.16
CA VAL A 90 -3.03 19.18 26.77
C VAL A 90 -4.09 19.78 25.85
N CYS A 91 -5.09 18.99 25.52
CA CYS A 91 -6.23 19.48 24.73
C CYS A 91 -7.49 19.58 25.61
N ALA A 92 -8.37 20.55 25.31
CA ALA A 92 -9.64 20.69 26.02
C ALA A 92 -10.48 19.41 25.90
N THR A 93 -10.57 18.85 24.70
CA THR A 93 -11.23 17.57 24.45
C THR A 93 -10.53 16.84 23.29
N VAL A 94 -10.27 15.54 23.45
CA VAL A 94 -9.71 14.69 22.38
C VAL A 94 -10.70 13.61 22.04
N TYR A 95 -11.20 13.64 20.80
CA TYR A 95 -11.94 12.51 20.23
C TYR A 95 -10.95 11.48 19.69
N VAL A 96 -11.07 10.25 20.13
CA VAL A 96 -10.24 9.13 19.68
C VAL A 96 -11.14 8.10 18.98
N PRO A 97 -11.39 8.24 17.66
CA PRO A 97 -12.19 7.27 16.94
C PRO A 97 -11.52 5.88 16.97
N ASP A 98 -12.32 4.85 17.11
CA ASP A 98 -11.80 3.48 16.98
C ASP A 98 -11.27 3.25 15.57
N LYS A 99 -10.28 2.38 15.45
CA LYS A 99 -9.77 1.98 14.14
C LYS A 99 -10.86 1.20 13.40
N SER A 100 -11.16 1.58 12.17
CA SER A 100 -12.07 0.83 11.30
C SER A 100 -11.43 -0.41 10.67
N MET A 101 -10.10 -0.55 10.81
CA MET A 101 -9.31 -1.71 10.43
C MET A 101 -8.18 -1.94 11.42
N ILE A 102 -7.98 -3.19 11.83
CA ILE A 102 -6.80 -3.67 12.56
C ILE A 102 -6.28 -4.91 11.82
N HIS A 103 -4.96 -4.93 11.51
CA HIS A 103 -4.33 -6.07 10.87
C HIS A 103 -4.60 -7.37 11.61
N ASP A 104 -4.89 -8.41 10.85
CA ASP A 104 -5.09 -9.78 11.32
C ASP A 104 -6.30 -9.98 12.25
N TYR A 105 -7.07 -8.90 12.53
CA TYR A 105 -8.22 -8.96 13.42
C TYR A 105 -9.52 -8.67 12.70
N TYR A 106 -9.72 -7.44 12.23
CA TYR A 106 -10.96 -7.06 11.57
C TYR A 106 -10.78 -5.92 10.58
N ILE A 107 -11.74 -5.84 9.68
CA ILE A 107 -11.99 -4.71 8.80
C ILE A 107 -13.50 -4.46 8.75
N THR A 108 -13.91 -3.20 8.71
CA THR A 108 -15.32 -2.80 8.73
C THR A 108 -15.72 -2.05 7.47
N ASN A 109 -17.02 -2.00 7.17
CA ASN A 109 -17.54 -1.20 6.06
C ASN A 109 -17.19 0.29 6.19
N ALA A 110 -17.02 0.81 7.40
CA ALA A 110 -16.58 2.19 7.63
C ALA A 110 -15.18 2.46 7.04
N TYR A 111 -14.33 1.43 6.97
CA TYR A 111 -13.03 1.55 6.32
C TYR A 111 -13.17 1.67 4.78
N ALA A 112 -13.97 0.83 4.15
CA ALA A 112 -14.22 0.92 2.71
C ALA A 112 -14.93 2.23 2.33
N GLN A 113 -15.80 2.75 3.21
CA GLN A 113 -16.50 4.02 3.01
C GLN A 113 -15.53 5.21 2.88
N ILE A 114 -14.39 5.20 3.57
CA ILE A 114 -13.35 6.23 3.40
C ILE A 114 -12.93 6.35 1.92
N TYR A 115 -12.75 5.23 1.25
CA TYR A 115 -12.31 5.18 -0.16
C TYR A 115 -13.45 5.48 -1.12
N GLU A 116 -14.67 5.17 -0.73
CA GLU A 116 -15.85 5.59 -1.47
C GLU A 116 -16.02 7.11 -1.42
N ASP A 117 -15.82 7.73 -0.26
CA ASP A 117 -15.88 9.18 -0.09
C ASP A 117 -14.78 9.87 -0.93
N ILE A 118 -13.57 9.30 -0.98
CA ILE A 118 -12.49 9.77 -1.87
C ILE A 118 -12.94 9.72 -3.32
N TRP A 119 -13.51 8.59 -3.76
CA TRP A 119 -13.98 8.44 -5.14
C TRP A 119 -15.07 9.44 -5.51
N GLN A 120 -16.10 9.58 -4.68
CA GLN A 120 -17.20 10.52 -4.92
C GLN A 120 -16.69 11.97 -5.04
N ASN A 121 -15.74 12.38 -4.19
CA ASN A 121 -15.13 13.70 -4.26
C ASN A 121 -14.23 13.87 -5.51
N ILE A 122 -13.54 12.81 -5.97
CA ILE A 122 -12.80 12.84 -7.22
C ILE A 122 -13.76 13.03 -8.40
N GLU A 123 -14.81 12.23 -8.46
CA GLU A 123 -15.79 12.26 -9.54
C GLU A 123 -16.51 13.62 -9.65
N GLN A 124 -16.84 14.21 -8.52
CA GLN A 124 -17.49 15.53 -8.48
C GLN A 124 -16.58 16.68 -8.89
N ARG A 125 -15.28 16.62 -8.58
CA ARG A 125 -14.36 17.74 -8.75
C ARG A 125 -13.51 17.64 -10.03
N ASN A 126 -13.52 16.51 -10.73
CA ASN A 126 -12.65 16.27 -11.87
C ASN A 126 -13.43 15.69 -13.05
N ASN A 127 -12.97 16.00 -14.25
CA ASN A 127 -13.51 15.37 -15.47
C ASN A 127 -12.94 13.94 -15.63
N VAL A 128 -13.42 13.00 -14.82
CA VAL A 128 -12.95 11.59 -14.84
C VAL A 128 -13.30 10.89 -16.17
N ALA A 129 -14.24 11.42 -16.96
CA ALA A 129 -14.59 10.87 -18.25
C ALA A 129 -13.46 10.99 -19.28
N ALA A 130 -12.61 12.01 -19.13
CA ALA A 130 -11.47 12.26 -20.01
C ALA A 130 -10.22 11.43 -19.65
N LEU A 131 -10.22 10.71 -18.50
CA LEU A 131 -9.08 9.93 -18.05
C LEU A 131 -9.11 8.53 -18.65
N ASN A 132 -7.93 7.93 -18.80
CA ASN A 132 -7.77 6.58 -19.33
C ASN A 132 -8.42 5.54 -18.42
N LYS A 133 -9.23 4.69 -19.01
CA LYS A 133 -9.92 3.58 -18.37
C LYS A 133 -9.55 2.29 -19.08
N TYR A 134 -9.09 1.32 -18.32
CA TYR A 134 -8.68 0.03 -18.85
C TYR A 134 -9.48 -1.07 -18.16
N GLU A 135 -9.97 -2.04 -18.93
CA GLU A 135 -10.67 -3.19 -18.35
C GLU A 135 -9.71 -4.19 -17.68
N LYS A 136 -8.51 -4.34 -18.26
CA LYS A 136 -7.48 -5.26 -17.75
C LYS A 136 -6.16 -4.53 -17.55
N ILE A 137 -5.62 -4.61 -16.36
CA ILE A 137 -4.35 -3.94 -16.01
C ILE A 137 -3.36 -4.89 -15.35
N TYR A 138 -2.10 -4.75 -15.71
CA TYR A 138 -0.98 -5.33 -14.97
C TYR A 138 -0.15 -4.22 -14.33
N LEU A 139 0.01 -4.26 -13.01
CA LEU A 139 0.73 -3.26 -12.25
C LEU A 139 2.21 -3.64 -12.14
N THR A 140 3.04 -3.04 -12.97
CA THR A 140 4.48 -3.32 -12.99
C THR A 140 5.22 -2.61 -11.85
N ARG A 141 6.30 -3.25 -11.39
CA ARG A 141 7.25 -2.68 -10.42
C ARG A 141 8.59 -2.30 -11.08
N GLN A 142 8.74 -2.54 -12.39
CA GLN A 142 10.01 -2.34 -13.11
C GLN A 142 10.47 -0.86 -13.11
N GLN A 143 9.56 0.08 -12.98
CA GLN A 143 9.84 1.52 -12.97
C GLN A 143 10.25 2.03 -11.57
N LEU A 144 10.10 1.22 -10.53
CA LEU A 144 10.52 1.61 -9.18
C LEU A 144 12.05 1.67 -9.09
N LYS A 145 12.60 2.81 -8.68
CA LYS A 145 14.06 3.01 -8.50
C LYS A 145 14.73 1.96 -7.61
N LYS A 146 14.00 1.34 -6.72
CA LYS A 146 14.47 0.34 -5.75
C LYS A 146 13.64 -0.93 -5.78
N HIS A 147 13.26 -1.40 -7.00
CA HIS A 147 12.55 -2.67 -7.11
C HIS A 147 13.46 -3.83 -6.66
N LYS A 148 12.86 -4.76 -5.96
CA LYS A 148 13.58 -5.90 -5.37
C LYS A 148 13.25 -7.21 -6.07
N GLU A 149 12.25 -7.20 -6.89
CA GLU A 149 11.76 -8.32 -7.66
C GLU A 149 12.67 -8.52 -8.88
N VAL A 150 13.09 -9.77 -9.11
CA VAL A 150 13.87 -10.19 -10.28
C VAL A 150 13.05 -11.20 -11.05
N GLY A 151 12.95 -11.02 -12.37
CA GLY A 151 12.20 -11.94 -13.24
C GLY A 151 10.80 -11.47 -13.60
N GLU A 152 10.38 -10.26 -13.20
CA GLU A 152 9.02 -9.74 -13.48
C GLU A 152 8.73 -9.58 -14.97
N LYS A 153 9.74 -9.29 -15.80
CA LYS A 153 9.55 -8.96 -17.23
C LYS A 153 8.81 -10.03 -18.04
N VAL A 154 8.96 -11.30 -17.70
CA VAL A 154 8.24 -12.38 -18.38
C VAL A 154 6.74 -12.35 -18.07
N PHE A 155 6.36 -11.93 -16.86
CA PHE A 155 4.96 -11.80 -16.44
C PHE A 155 4.33 -10.55 -17.07
N GLU A 156 5.04 -9.43 -17.16
CA GLU A 156 4.57 -8.29 -17.94
C GLU A 156 4.20 -8.71 -19.36
N ARG A 157 5.13 -9.40 -20.05
CA ARG A 157 4.87 -9.86 -21.40
C ARG A 157 3.73 -10.86 -21.49
N PHE A 158 3.55 -11.71 -20.49
CA PHE A 158 2.42 -12.63 -20.42
C PHE A 158 1.09 -11.89 -20.35
N PHE A 159 0.97 -10.93 -19.47
CA PHE A 159 -0.26 -10.16 -19.32
C PHE A 159 -0.52 -9.25 -20.51
N GLU A 160 0.50 -8.61 -21.10
CA GLU A 160 0.37 -7.86 -22.36
C GLU A 160 -0.22 -8.71 -23.50
N LEU A 161 0.32 -9.93 -23.71
CA LEU A 161 -0.16 -10.85 -24.73
C LEU A 161 -1.64 -11.22 -24.56
N ASN A 162 -2.15 -11.08 -23.34
CA ASN A 162 -3.51 -11.41 -22.96
C ASN A 162 -4.41 -10.16 -22.77
N GLY A 163 -4.00 -9.04 -23.36
CA GLY A 163 -4.80 -7.83 -23.43
C GLY A 163 -4.77 -6.95 -22.18
N PHE A 164 -3.85 -7.20 -21.25
CA PHE A 164 -3.67 -6.33 -20.11
C PHE A 164 -2.80 -5.10 -20.47
N GLN A 165 -3.25 -3.92 -20.06
CA GLN A 165 -2.42 -2.73 -20.12
C GLN A 165 -1.41 -2.75 -18.98
N VAL A 166 -0.12 -2.70 -19.30
CA VAL A 166 0.94 -2.59 -18.30
C VAL A 166 1.02 -1.15 -17.79
N ILE A 167 0.91 -0.98 -16.49
CA ILE A 167 0.86 0.32 -15.82
C ILE A 167 1.87 0.36 -14.69
N ALA A 168 2.66 1.43 -14.64
CA ALA A 168 3.51 1.79 -13.49
C ALA A 168 2.75 2.82 -12.63
N PRO A 169 2.13 2.43 -11.51
CA PRO A 169 1.27 3.33 -10.73
C PRO A 169 1.98 4.59 -10.26
N GLU A 170 3.28 4.51 -9.99
CA GLU A 170 4.09 5.65 -9.55
C GLU A 170 4.27 6.74 -10.62
N GLN A 171 3.94 6.46 -11.88
CA GLN A 171 3.96 7.44 -12.98
C GLN A 171 2.61 8.14 -13.16
N LEU A 172 1.57 7.64 -12.53
CA LEU A 172 0.23 8.22 -12.59
C LEU A 172 0.03 9.22 -11.45
N SER A 173 -0.73 10.27 -11.72
CA SER A 173 -1.27 11.12 -10.66
C SER A 173 -2.18 10.30 -9.74
N PHE A 174 -2.42 10.80 -8.52
CA PHE A 174 -3.31 10.12 -7.59
C PHE A 174 -4.71 9.87 -8.17
N ILE A 175 -5.27 10.87 -8.87
CA ILE A 175 -6.60 10.75 -9.51
C ILE A 175 -6.60 9.65 -10.57
N GLU A 176 -5.60 9.63 -11.45
CA GLU A 176 -5.47 8.60 -12.48
C GLU A 176 -5.35 7.20 -11.86
N GLN A 177 -4.58 7.05 -10.78
CA GLN A 177 -4.51 5.77 -10.07
C GLN A 177 -5.89 5.32 -9.59
N VAL A 178 -6.64 6.17 -8.90
CA VAL A 178 -7.98 5.83 -8.40
C VAL A 178 -8.92 5.48 -9.55
N VAL A 179 -8.93 6.27 -10.63
CA VAL A 179 -9.77 6.01 -11.82
C VAL A 179 -9.44 4.67 -12.45
N VAL A 180 -8.15 4.35 -12.63
CA VAL A 180 -7.71 3.08 -13.21
C VAL A 180 -8.17 1.90 -12.36
N PHE A 181 -7.97 1.95 -11.04
CA PHE A 181 -8.43 0.89 -10.14
C PHE A 181 -9.95 0.77 -10.13
N ARG A 182 -10.66 1.88 -10.11
CA ARG A 182 -12.14 1.90 -10.05
C ARG A 182 -12.77 1.22 -11.25
N HIS A 183 -12.21 1.41 -12.45
CA HIS A 183 -12.77 0.90 -13.69
C HIS A 183 -12.25 -0.46 -14.13
N ALA A 184 -11.07 -0.90 -13.67
CA ALA A 184 -10.52 -2.17 -14.08
C ALA A 184 -11.38 -3.35 -13.60
N LYS A 185 -11.66 -4.29 -14.51
CA LYS A 185 -12.36 -5.55 -14.22
C LYS A 185 -11.40 -6.69 -13.89
N GLU A 186 -10.19 -6.66 -14.46
CA GLU A 186 -9.13 -7.61 -14.14
C GLU A 186 -7.85 -6.85 -13.77
N ILE A 187 -7.31 -7.14 -12.59
CA ILE A 187 -6.15 -6.45 -12.03
C ILE A 187 -5.09 -7.47 -11.65
N ALA A 188 -4.00 -7.52 -12.40
CA ALA A 188 -2.88 -8.38 -12.09
C ALA A 188 -1.70 -7.61 -11.49
N SER A 189 -1.01 -8.17 -10.52
CA SER A 189 0.17 -7.56 -9.91
C SER A 189 1.03 -8.57 -9.16
N ILE A 190 2.28 -8.20 -8.87
CA ILE A 190 3.04 -8.86 -7.83
C ILE A 190 2.49 -8.46 -6.47
N GLU A 191 2.47 -9.40 -5.53
CA GLU A 191 2.11 -9.18 -4.13
C GLU A 191 2.85 -7.99 -3.50
N GLY A 192 2.13 -7.17 -2.74
CA GLY A 192 2.66 -6.00 -2.03
C GLY A 192 1.83 -4.74 -2.22
N THR A 193 2.43 -3.57 -1.99
CA THR A 193 1.72 -2.27 -1.96
C THR A 193 0.86 -2.00 -3.19
N HIS A 194 1.29 -2.39 -4.40
CA HIS A 194 0.49 -2.22 -5.61
C HIS A 194 -0.82 -3.02 -5.54
N ALA A 195 -0.76 -4.26 -5.03
CA ALA A 195 -1.96 -5.08 -4.84
C ALA A 195 -2.93 -4.48 -3.80
N HIS A 196 -2.42 -3.77 -2.79
CA HIS A 196 -3.23 -3.13 -1.75
C HIS A 196 -4.08 -1.97 -2.28
N ASN A 197 -3.72 -1.36 -3.40
CA ASN A 197 -4.51 -0.30 -4.04
C ASN A 197 -5.90 -0.78 -4.49
N ILE A 198 -6.17 -2.09 -4.42
CA ILE A 198 -7.52 -2.63 -4.65
C ILE A 198 -8.57 -1.98 -3.77
N ILE A 199 -8.18 -1.43 -2.62
CA ILE A 199 -9.08 -0.71 -1.72
C ILE A 199 -9.76 0.48 -2.40
N PHE A 200 -9.21 1.04 -3.49
CA PHE A 200 -9.87 2.07 -4.28
C PHE A 200 -11.13 1.59 -5.02
N LYS A 201 -11.40 0.29 -5.04
CA LYS A 201 -12.73 -0.23 -5.40
C LYS A 201 -13.81 0.25 -4.42
N GLY A 202 -13.43 0.60 -3.19
CA GLY A 202 -14.34 1.10 -2.17
C GLY A 202 -15.46 0.12 -1.87
N THR A 203 -16.69 0.63 -1.88
CA THR A 203 -17.91 -0.16 -1.69
C THR A 203 -18.59 -0.55 -3.00
N SER A 204 -17.92 -0.35 -4.14
CA SER A 204 -18.47 -0.75 -5.45
C SER A 204 -18.78 -2.24 -5.47
N ARG A 205 -19.95 -2.58 -5.99
CA ARG A 205 -20.36 -3.98 -6.21
C ARG A 205 -20.08 -4.45 -7.63
N ASP A 206 -19.36 -3.64 -8.45
CA ASP A 206 -18.97 -4.08 -9.78
C ASP A 206 -18.01 -5.25 -9.66
N PRO A 207 -18.33 -6.40 -10.26
CA PRO A 207 -17.50 -7.59 -10.14
C PRO A 207 -16.12 -7.34 -10.76
N TYR A 208 -15.09 -7.74 -10.06
CA TYR A 208 -13.73 -7.68 -10.56
C TYR A 208 -12.94 -8.93 -10.14
N LYS A 209 -11.87 -9.20 -10.87
CA LYS A 209 -10.91 -10.25 -10.59
C LYS A 209 -9.54 -9.66 -10.27
N GLN A 210 -8.95 -10.05 -9.17
CA GLN A 210 -7.57 -9.72 -8.85
C GLN A 210 -6.68 -10.96 -9.01
N ILE A 211 -5.54 -10.81 -9.70
CA ILE A 211 -4.57 -11.86 -9.94
C ILE A 211 -3.29 -11.45 -9.23
N ILE A 212 -2.93 -12.17 -8.18
CA ILE A 212 -1.79 -11.85 -7.33
C ILE A 212 -0.67 -12.88 -7.54
N LEU A 213 0.42 -12.42 -8.13
CA LEU A 213 1.65 -13.20 -8.24
C LEU A 213 2.39 -13.17 -6.92
N ARG A 214 2.41 -14.28 -6.19
CA ARG A 214 3.08 -14.37 -4.89
C ARG A 214 4.59 -14.43 -5.10
N LYS A 215 5.30 -13.61 -4.33
CA LYS A 215 6.76 -13.49 -4.38
C LYS A 215 7.48 -14.16 -3.21
N GLN A 216 6.73 -14.72 -2.28
CA GLN A 216 7.20 -15.39 -1.07
C GLN A 216 6.15 -16.38 -0.55
N SER A 217 6.57 -17.32 0.31
CA SER A 217 5.69 -18.35 0.87
C SER A 217 4.66 -17.81 1.88
N GLU A 218 4.98 -16.73 2.57
CA GLU A 218 4.06 -16.10 3.52
C GLU A 218 2.97 -15.31 2.79
N ILE A 219 1.72 -15.51 3.20
CA ILE A 219 0.59 -14.70 2.74
C ILE A 219 0.53 -13.44 3.59
N ILE A 220 0.28 -12.30 2.97
CA ILE A 220 0.07 -11.04 3.67
C ILE A 220 -1.40 -10.93 4.10
N PRO A 221 -1.75 -11.12 5.39
CA PRO A 221 -3.15 -11.19 5.85
C PRO A 221 -3.96 -9.93 5.50
N ARG A 222 -3.32 -8.76 5.54
CA ARG A 222 -3.96 -7.49 5.18
C ARG A 222 -4.51 -7.48 3.75
N GLN A 223 -3.87 -8.20 2.81
CA GLN A 223 -4.39 -8.30 1.46
C GLN A 223 -5.70 -9.09 1.42
N ILE A 224 -5.80 -10.15 2.22
CA ILE A 224 -7.04 -10.92 2.36
C ILE A 224 -8.17 -10.04 2.90
N GLN A 225 -7.90 -9.25 3.94
CA GLN A 225 -8.88 -8.32 4.50
C GLN A 225 -9.35 -7.29 3.47
N LEU A 226 -8.43 -6.72 2.68
CA LEU A 226 -8.78 -5.77 1.61
C LEU A 226 -9.65 -6.42 0.54
N ASN A 227 -9.34 -7.63 0.12
CA ASN A 227 -10.14 -8.35 -0.86
C ASN A 227 -11.54 -8.73 -0.34
N GLN A 228 -11.64 -9.08 0.94
CA GLN A 228 -12.93 -9.36 1.57
C GLN A 228 -13.84 -8.12 1.59
N ILE A 229 -13.31 -6.96 1.98
CA ILE A 229 -14.12 -5.74 2.10
C ILE A 229 -14.52 -5.15 0.75
N THR A 230 -13.75 -5.42 -0.31
CA THR A 230 -14.06 -4.98 -1.68
C THR A 230 -14.78 -6.03 -2.51
N ASP A 231 -15.14 -7.17 -1.92
CA ASP A 231 -15.89 -8.27 -2.53
C ASP A 231 -15.27 -8.77 -3.85
N GLY A 232 -13.96 -8.89 -3.88
CA GLY A 232 -13.20 -9.28 -5.07
C GLY A 232 -12.97 -10.77 -5.20
N ASN A 233 -13.05 -11.29 -6.42
CA ASN A 233 -12.56 -12.63 -6.75
C ASN A 233 -11.03 -12.57 -6.90
N VAL A 234 -10.29 -13.44 -6.20
CA VAL A 234 -8.82 -13.38 -6.12
C VAL A 234 -8.18 -14.70 -6.47
N ASP A 235 -7.32 -14.68 -7.50
CA ASP A 235 -6.43 -15.79 -7.82
C ASP A 235 -5.03 -15.52 -7.26
N TRP A 236 -4.53 -16.44 -6.45
CA TRP A 236 -3.19 -16.42 -5.91
C TRP A 236 -2.31 -17.41 -6.67
N ILE A 237 -1.23 -16.92 -7.28
CA ILE A 237 -0.35 -17.74 -8.09
C ILE A 237 1.08 -17.70 -7.53
N ASP A 238 1.58 -18.85 -7.10
CA ASP A 238 2.93 -18.96 -6.55
C ASP A 238 3.96 -18.91 -7.68
N VAL A 239 4.69 -17.82 -7.77
CA VAL A 239 5.76 -17.63 -8.75
C VAL A 239 7.12 -17.36 -8.08
N TYR A 240 7.20 -17.51 -6.76
CA TYR A 240 8.41 -17.25 -5.99
C TYR A 240 9.40 -18.41 -6.06
N SER A 241 10.64 -18.08 -5.71
CA SER A 241 11.67 -19.05 -5.37
C SER A 241 12.07 -18.89 -3.92
N GLU A 242 12.26 -19.99 -3.23
CA GLU A 242 12.80 -19.96 -1.88
C GLU A 242 14.16 -19.26 -1.84
N PRO A 243 14.42 -18.45 -0.82
CA PRO A 243 15.70 -17.78 -0.64
C PRO A 243 16.85 -18.78 -0.51
N PHE A 244 18.03 -18.40 -0.97
CA PHE A 244 19.23 -19.21 -0.72
C PHE A 244 19.55 -19.25 0.76
N LYS A 245 19.74 -20.45 1.31
CA LYS A 245 20.15 -20.64 2.70
C LYS A 245 21.48 -19.92 2.97
N GLY A 246 21.56 -19.26 4.12
CA GLY A 246 22.77 -18.55 4.55
C GLY A 246 22.86 -17.07 4.18
N PHE A 247 21.97 -16.54 3.35
CA PHE A 247 21.87 -15.10 3.12
C PHE A 247 20.87 -14.48 4.11
N PRO A 248 21.19 -13.31 4.70
CA PRO A 248 20.30 -12.62 5.64
C PRO A 248 19.18 -11.89 4.89
N ILE A 249 18.31 -12.64 4.23
CA ILE A 249 17.15 -12.13 3.53
C ILE A 249 15.97 -12.30 4.47
N SER A 250 15.29 -11.20 4.77
CA SER A 250 14.01 -11.27 5.49
C SER A 250 12.88 -11.50 4.50
N HIS A 251 11.87 -12.28 4.89
CA HIS A 251 10.74 -12.65 4.04
C HIS A 251 10.07 -11.44 3.38
N ASP A 252 9.92 -10.32 4.08
CA ASP A 252 9.25 -9.11 3.59
C ASP A 252 10.20 -8.10 2.90
N ARG A 253 11.52 -8.28 2.96
CA ARG A 253 12.50 -7.28 2.51
C ARG A 253 13.21 -7.59 1.22
N GLY A 254 13.13 -8.82 0.71
CA GLY A 254 13.79 -9.26 -0.52
C GLY A 254 15.32 -9.15 -0.49
N PRO A 255 16.01 -9.38 -1.60
CA PRO A 255 15.48 -9.52 -2.97
C PRO A 255 14.60 -10.74 -3.18
N PHE A 256 13.70 -10.68 -4.17
CA PHE A 256 12.79 -11.77 -4.52
C PHE A 256 13.11 -12.28 -5.92
N LEU A 257 13.08 -13.59 -6.12
CA LEU A 257 13.20 -14.20 -7.43
C LEU A 257 11.86 -14.76 -7.86
N LEU A 258 11.33 -14.22 -8.94
CA LEU A 258 10.13 -14.69 -9.60
C LEU A 258 10.51 -15.67 -10.71
N LYS A 259 9.87 -16.82 -10.73
CA LYS A 259 10.11 -17.87 -11.72
C LYS A 259 8.84 -18.17 -12.51
N TRP A 260 9.01 -18.31 -13.81
CA TRP A 260 8.03 -18.97 -14.62
C TRP A 260 8.00 -20.47 -14.28
N ASN A 261 6.86 -20.97 -13.82
CA ASN A 261 6.69 -22.33 -13.30
C ASN A 261 5.37 -22.97 -13.77
N GLU A 262 5.10 -24.19 -13.33
CA GLU A 262 3.91 -24.94 -13.69
C GLU A 262 2.62 -24.29 -13.20
N GLN A 263 2.62 -23.58 -12.08
CA GLN A 263 1.41 -22.94 -11.55
C GLN A 263 0.91 -21.83 -12.45
N ILE A 264 1.80 -20.97 -12.95
CA ILE A 264 1.39 -19.94 -13.92
C ILE A 264 1.03 -20.55 -15.28
N GLU A 265 1.65 -21.67 -15.69
CA GLU A 265 1.28 -22.39 -16.91
C GLU A 265 -0.12 -23.04 -16.78
N GLN A 266 -0.41 -23.63 -15.61
CA GLN A 266 -1.75 -24.17 -15.32
C GLN A 266 -2.79 -23.07 -15.30
N TYR A 267 -2.50 -21.95 -14.60
CA TYR A 267 -3.38 -20.79 -14.59
C TYR A 267 -3.69 -20.28 -16.01
N ALA A 268 -2.65 -20.19 -16.86
CA ALA A 268 -2.81 -19.76 -18.24
C ALA A 268 -3.69 -20.73 -19.05
N HIS A 269 -3.49 -22.03 -18.86
CA HIS A 269 -4.30 -23.07 -19.51
C HIS A 269 -5.78 -22.95 -19.09
N ASP A 270 -6.05 -22.88 -17.80
CA ASP A 270 -7.42 -22.85 -17.25
C ASP A 270 -8.19 -21.58 -17.64
N ASN A 271 -7.47 -20.48 -17.89
CA ASN A 271 -8.04 -19.21 -18.33
C ASN A 271 -7.88 -18.97 -19.85
N HIS A 272 -7.49 -19.97 -20.63
CA HIS A 272 -7.29 -19.90 -22.10
C HIS A 272 -6.35 -18.75 -22.53
N MET A 273 -5.30 -18.50 -21.76
CA MET A 273 -4.35 -17.41 -21.98
C MET A 273 -3.18 -17.83 -22.88
N ILE A 274 -2.70 -16.89 -23.69
CA ILE A 274 -1.56 -17.09 -24.60
C ILE A 274 -0.26 -17.06 -23.79
N LEU A 275 0.56 -18.10 -23.97
CA LEU A 275 1.86 -18.21 -23.31
C LEU A 275 2.94 -17.42 -24.07
N PRO A 276 3.81 -16.66 -23.40
CA PRO A 276 4.91 -15.97 -24.05
C PRO A 276 5.95 -16.97 -24.58
N LYS A 277 6.44 -16.71 -25.80
CA LYS A 277 7.59 -17.42 -26.34
C LYS A 277 8.83 -17.17 -25.46
N PHE A 278 9.74 -18.14 -25.36
CA PHE A 278 10.98 -18.00 -24.59
C PHE A 278 10.82 -17.71 -23.09
N ARG A 279 9.65 -17.96 -22.50
CA ARG A 279 9.37 -17.69 -21.09
C ARG A 279 10.35 -18.32 -20.09
N ARG A 280 10.98 -19.43 -20.46
CA ARG A 280 11.97 -20.13 -19.63
C ARG A 280 13.42 -19.67 -19.85
N ILE A 281 13.70 -18.97 -20.95
CA ILE A 281 15.07 -18.56 -21.32
C ILE A 281 15.67 -17.53 -20.33
N TYR A 282 14.82 -16.77 -19.66
CA TYR A 282 15.22 -15.77 -18.68
C TYR A 282 15.58 -16.35 -17.29
N ALA A 283 15.39 -17.66 -17.09
CA ALA A 283 15.61 -18.28 -15.79
C ALA A 283 17.07 -18.15 -15.30
N LEU A 284 18.05 -18.45 -16.16
CA LEU A 284 19.46 -18.36 -15.80
C LEU A 284 19.96 -16.92 -15.62
N PRO A 285 19.72 -15.96 -16.53
CA PRO A 285 20.07 -14.56 -16.32
C PRO A 285 19.43 -13.97 -15.05
N ASN A 286 18.18 -14.26 -14.78
CA ASN A 286 17.48 -13.79 -13.59
C ASN A 286 18.08 -14.39 -12.31
N MET A 287 18.49 -15.65 -12.32
CA MET A 287 19.18 -16.30 -11.22
C MET A 287 20.50 -15.58 -10.89
N ILE A 288 21.30 -15.27 -11.92
CA ILE A 288 22.58 -14.55 -11.74
C ILE A 288 22.33 -13.16 -11.14
N ILE A 289 21.38 -12.40 -11.68
CA ILE A 289 21.02 -11.07 -11.17
C ILE A 289 20.55 -11.17 -9.71
N TYR A 290 19.72 -12.16 -9.40
CA TYR A 290 19.23 -12.40 -8.05
C TYR A 290 20.39 -12.70 -7.08
N MET A 291 21.32 -13.58 -7.46
CA MET A 291 22.51 -13.89 -6.65
C MET A 291 23.35 -12.63 -6.38
N CYS A 292 23.59 -11.80 -7.41
CA CYS A 292 24.32 -10.54 -7.25
C CYS A 292 23.60 -9.58 -6.26
N LYS A 293 22.27 -9.48 -6.33
CA LYS A 293 21.49 -8.69 -5.37
C LYS A 293 21.58 -9.26 -3.95
N CYS A 294 21.54 -10.58 -3.78
CA CYS A 294 21.70 -11.25 -2.48
C CYS A 294 23.07 -10.98 -1.87
N ILE A 295 24.15 -11.10 -2.65
CA ILE A 295 25.51 -10.80 -2.21
C ILE A 295 25.63 -9.33 -1.81
N GLY A 296 25.13 -8.40 -2.63
CA GLY A 296 25.13 -6.97 -2.33
C GLY A 296 24.39 -6.66 -1.03
N TYR A 297 23.24 -7.28 -0.80
CA TYR A 297 22.47 -7.13 0.44
C TYR A 297 23.24 -7.67 1.65
N TRP A 298 23.85 -8.84 1.53
CA TRP A 298 24.65 -9.48 2.56
C TRP A 298 25.86 -8.61 2.94
N LEU A 299 26.61 -8.09 1.96
CA LEU A 299 27.74 -7.19 2.18
C LEU A 299 27.30 -5.93 2.95
N LYS A 300 26.23 -5.29 2.49
CA LYS A 300 25.69 -4.08 3.15
C LYS A 300 25.28 -4.35 4.59
N HIS A 301 24.68 -5.50 4.85
CA HIS A 301 24.26 -5.89 6.20
C HIS A 301 25.45 -6.09 7.13
N ASN A 302 26.49 -6.80 6.66
CA ASN A 302 27.68 -7.04 7.48
C ASN A 302 28.50 -5.77 7.72
N ILE A 303 28.66 -4.90 6.72
CA ILE A 303 29.33 -3.59 6.90
C ILE A 303 28.58 -2.76 7.95
N LYS A 304 27.25 -2.69 7.88
CA LYS A 304 26.44 -1.98 8.87
C LYS A 304 26.61 -2.56 10.27
N ARG A 305 26.67 -3.90 10.40
CA ARG A 305 26.87 -4.58 11.69
C ARG A 305 28.23 -4.26 12.30
N VAL A 306 29.30 -4.26 11.48
CA VAL A 306 30.66 -3.88 11.92
C VAL A 306 30.69 -2.42 12.33
N TYR A 307 30.14 -1.51 11.53
CA TYR A 307 30.07 -0.08 11.86
C TYR A 307 29.37 0.19 13.20
N LEU A 308 28.21 -0.44 13.43
CA LEU A 308 27.47 -0.29 14.69
C LEU A 308 28.27 -0.82 15.90
N LYS A 309 29.02 -1.92 15.74
CA LYS A 309 29.91 -2.45 16.80
C LYS A 309 31.07 -1.52 17.11
N ILE A 310 31.59 -0.79 16.13
CA ILE A 310 32.66 0.20 16.33
C ILE A 310 32.10 1.42 17.04
N LYS A 311 30.90 1.87 16.70
CA LYS A 311 30.28 3.07 17.31
C LYS A 311 29.77 2.84 18.73
N SER A 312 29.55 1.59 19.13
CA SER A 312 29.12 1.21 20.50
C SER A 312 30.27 0.94 21.48
N LYS A 313 31.51 1.02 21.03
CA LYS A 313 32.73 1.08 21.86
C LYS A 313 33.17 2.51 22.02
#